data_68803833d6c1d92653a93ac57c4d0ed6
#
_entry.id   68803833d6c1d92653a93ac57c4d0ed6
#
_cell.length_a   1.000
_cell.length_b   1.000
_cell.length_c   1.000
_cell.angle_alpha   90.00
_cell.angle_beta   90.00
_cell.angle_gamma   90.00
#
_symmetry.space_group_name_H-M   'P 1'
#
loop_
_entity.id
_entity.type
_entity.pdbx_description
1 polymer ?
#
loop_
_entity_poly.entity_id
_entity_poly.type
_entity_poly.pdbx_seq_one_letter_code
_entity_poly.pdbx_strand_id
1 'polypeptide(L)'
;EFRRVLFRSATDCHILDIGTGSGIIAMMVAQRNHEAQIIGIDIDTGATEDARENVQRTPWRERITIVQSDIACFERSEKFDHIVSNPPYFNSSLHSPSAERTVARHTASLDFAQLVRSACRLLRKGGRLSVILPTNEAWRFRFEAFGHLHLRRLTDVVTKEGGAPQRTLMEFQLTESTPMPRCSTLTIHNADGSYSEDYQHLTNDFYLKF
;
A
#
# COMPACT_ATOMS: atom_id res chain seq x y z
N GLU A 1 -10.05 -9.32 -5.21
CA GLU A 1 -10.24 -7.86 -5.17
C GLU A 1 -8.90 -7.13 -5.06
N PHE A 2 -7.96 -7.55 -4.20
CA PHE A 2 -6.59 -7.01 -4.18
C PHE A 2 -5.91 -7.15 -5.55
N ARG A 3 -6.13 -8.28 -6.24
CA ARG A 3 -5.68 -8.56 -7.61
C ARG A 3 -6.23 -7.54 -8.62
N ARG A 4 -7.51 -7.15 -8.47
CA ARG A 4 -8.16 -6.17 -9.34
C ARG A 4 -7.87 -4.73 -8.94
N VAL A 5 -7.53 -4.51 -7.64
CA VAL A 5 -7.18 -3.18 -7.13
C VAL A 5 -5.80 -2.77 -7.58
N LEU A 6 -4.83 -3.69 -7.56
CA LEU A 6 -3.44 -3.35 -7.81
C LEU A 6 -3.05 -3.34 -9.30
N PHE A 7 -3.73 -4.09 -10.19
CA PHE A 7 -3.21 -4.22 -11.56
C PHE A 7 -4.31 -4.37 -12.62
N ARG A 8 -4.61 -3.28 -13.29
CA ARG A 8 -5.03 -3.32 -14.68
C ARG A 8 -3.79 -3.05 -15.51
N SER A 9 -3.28 -4.08 -16.15
CA SER A 9 -2.12 -4.03 -17.02
C SER A 9 -2.21 -2.88 -18.02
N ALA A 10 -1.35 -1.89 -17.84
CA ALA A 10 -0.81 -1.17 -18.97
C ALA A 10 0.60 -1.75 -19.17
N THR A 11 0.97 -2.06 -20.38
CA THR A 11 2.36 -2.21 -20.79
C THR A 11 3.11 -0.95 -20.34
N ASP A 12 4.31 -1.05 -19.80
CA ASP A 12 5.12 0.05 -19.28
C ASP A 12 4.56 0.73 -18.02
N CYS A 13 4.21 -0.05 -17.01
CA CYS A 13 3.69 0.46 -15.75
C CYS A 13 4.82 0.81 -14.79
N HIS A 14 4.91 2.08 -14.39
CA HIS A 14 5.81 2.55 -13.34
C HIS A 14 5.08 2.57 -12.00
N ILE A 15 5.58 1.79 -11.02
CA ILE A 15 4.96 1.63 -9.71
C ILE A 15 5.90 2.10 -8.61
N LEU A 16 5.37 2.83 -7.63
CA LEU A 16 6.08 3.25 -6.43
C LEU A 16 5.48 2.56 -5.21
N ASP A 17 6.32 1.91 -4.42
CA ASP A 17 5.98 1.35 -3.10
C ASP A 17 6.56 2.26 -2.02
N ILE A 18 5.69 3.01 -1.32
CA ILE A 18 6.07 3.98 -0.29
C ILE A 18 6.04 3.31 1.08
N GLY A 19 7.17 3.38 1.80
CA GLY A 19 7.37 2.66 3.04
C GLY A 19 7.53 1.17 2.75
N THR A 20 8.43 0.83 1.82
CA THR A 20 8.59 -0.53 1.28
C THR A 20 9.01 -1.55 2.34
N GLY A 21 9.59 -1.10 3.48
CA GLY A 21 10.06 -1.98 4.54
C GLY A 21 11.03 -3.03 3.99
N SER A 22 10.72 -4.30 4.17
CA SER A 22 11.50 -5.42 3.65
C SER A 22 11.35 -5.67 2.13
N GLY A 23 10.62 -4.82 1.40
CA GLY A 23 10.40 -4.95 -0.05
C GLY A 23 9.28 -5.93 -0.44
N ILE A 24 8.51 -6.48 0.51
CA ILE A 24 7.57 -7.56 0.24
C ILE A 24 6.45 -7.13 -0.73
N ILE A 25 5.91 -5.91 -0.59
CA ILE A 25 4.85 -5.41 -1.48
C ILE A 25 5.44 -5.22 -2.88
N ALA A 26 6.62 -4.61 -3.01
CA ALA A 26 7.29 -4.45 -4.29
C ALA A 26 7.51 -5.79 -5.01
N MET A 27 7.95 -6.83 -4.28
CA MET A 27 8.14 -8.18 -4.83
C MET A 27 6.81 -8.84 -5.24
N MET A 28 5.75 -8.73 -4.44
CA MET A 28 4.42 -9.23 -4.77
C MET A 28 3.85 -8.54 -6.02
N VAL A 29 4.10 -7.25 -6.15
CA VAL A 29 3.74 -6.46 -7.33
C VAL A 29 4.48 -6.97 -8.57
N ALA A 30 5.79 -7.18 -8.49
CA ALA A 30 6.60 -7.68 -9.58
C ALA A 30 6.22 -9.09 -10.03
N GLN A 31 5.80 -9.95 -9.08
CA GLN A 31 5.31 -11.29 -9.36
C GLN A 31 4.03 -11.27 -10.20
N ARG A 32 3.13 -10.33 -9.92
CA ARG A 32 1.82 -10.24 -10.60
C ARG A 32 1.82 -9.43 -11.88
N ASN A 33 2.71 -8.46 -11.98
CA ASN A 33 2.82 -7.62 -13.16
C ASN A 33 4.20 -7.83 -13.81
N HIS A 34 4.22 -8.59 -14.89
CA HIS A 34 5.45 -8.99 -15.56
C HIS A 34 6.17 -7.84 -16.28
N GLU A 35 5.46 -6.74 -16.58
CA GLU A 35 5.99 -5.57 -17.31
C GLU A 35 6.35 -4.40 -16.39
N ALA A 36 5.90 -4.42 -15.12
CA ALA A 36 6.09 -3.29 -14.21
C ALA A 36 7.55 -3.06 -13.84
N GLN A 37 7.96 -1.79 -13.88
CA GLN A 37 9.16 -1.26 -13.24
C GLN A 37 8.76 -0.67 -11.88
N ILE A 38 9.40 -1.13 -10.82
CA ILE A 38 9.00 -0.84 -9.46
C ILE A 38 10.12 -0.12 -8.73
N ILE A 39 9.77 0.96 -8.04
CA ILE A 39 10.66 1.60 -7.08
C ILE A 39 10.06 1.41 -5.70
N GLY A 40 10.81 0.82 -4.77
CA GLY A 40 10.48 0.82 -3.34
C GLY A 40 11.28 1.89 -2.63
N ILE A 41 10.63 2.72 -1.84
CA ILE A 41 11.32 3.72 -1.02
C ILE A 41 11.01 3.52 0.47
N ASP A 42 12.00 3.75 1.29
CA ASP A 42 11.85 3.83 2.74
C ASP A 42 12.84 4.86 3.30
N ILE A 43 12.50 5.48 4.42
CA ILE A 43 13.39 6.40 5.13
C ILE A 43 14.41 5.64 5.99
N ASP A 44 14.07 4.45 6.45
CA ASP A 44 14.90 3.63 7.31
C ASP A 44 15.98 2.89 6.50
N THR A 45 17.24 3.07 6.92
CA THR A 45 18.41 2.47 6.28
C THR A 45 18.39 0.95 6.38
N GLY A 46 18.07 0.39 7.55
CA GLY A 46 18.05 -1.05 7.79
C GLY A 46 16.95 -1.72 6.95
N ALA A 47 15.75 -1.12 6.90
CA ALA A 47 14.67 -1.60 6.05
C ALA A 47 15.06 -1.64 4.57
N THR A 48 15.73 -0.60 4.07
CA THR A 48 16.18 -0.57 2.66
C THR A 48 17.31 -1.55 2.36
N GLU A 49 18.19 -1.83 3.33
CA GLU A 49 19.21 -2.88 3.20
C GLU A 49 18.57 -4.27 3.11
N ASP A 50 17.64 -4.59 4.04
CA ASP A 50 16.87 -5.82 4.01
C ASP A 50 16.09 -5.98 2.71
N ALA A 51 15.44 -4.91 2.24
CA ALA A 51 14.70 -4.93 0.98
C ALA A 51 15.60 -5.23 -0.22
N ARG A 52 16.78 -4.61 -0.30
CA ARG A 52 17.75 -4.88 -1.38
C ARG A 52 18.21 -6.34 -1.37
N GLU A 53 18.54 -6.87 -0.19
CA GLU A 53 18.93 -8.28 -0.04
C GLU A 53 17.80 -9.22 -0.47
N ASN A 54 16.58 -8.98 -0.03
CA ASN A 54 15.41 -9.77 -0.40
C ASN A 54 15.16 -9.72 -1.91
N VAL A 55 15.16 -8.54 -2.51
CA VAL A 55 14.97 -8.36 -3.96
C VAL A 55 16.01 -9.10 -4.76
N GLN A 56 17.30 -9.06 -4.36
CA GLN A 56 18.38 -9.76 -5.07
C GLN A 56 18.18 -11.29 -5.15
N ARG A 57 17.43 -11.86 -4.22
CA ARG A 57 17.11 -13.29 -4.19
C ARG A 57 15.90 -13.67 -5.05
N THR A 58 15.25 -12.69 -5.70
CA THR A 58 14.06 -12.92 -6.53
C THR A 58 14.39 -12.95 -8.03
N PRO A 59 13.57 -13.60 -8.85
CA PRO A 59 13.71 -13.53 -10.31
C PRO A 59 13.34 -12.15 -10.89
N TRP A 60 12.81 -11.23 -10.06
CA TRP A 60 12.35 -9.90 -10.49
C TRP A 60 13.34 -8.77 -10.17
N ARG A 61 14.54 -9.09 -9.69
CA ARG A 61 15.55 -8.11 -9.24
C ARG A 61 15.84 -7.01 -10.25
N GLU A 62 15.83 -7.33 -11.55
CA GLU A 62 16.10 -6.36 -12.63
C GLU A 62 14.97 -5.32 -12.82
N ARG A 63 13.79 -5.57 -12.22
CA ARG A 63 12.62 -4.70 -12.34
C ARG A 63 12.27 -3.97 -11.05
N ILE A 64 13.02 -4.21 -9.96
CA ILE A 64 12.78 -3.60 -8.65
C ILE A 64 14.02 -2.82 -8.22
N THR A 65 13.84 -1.53 -7.99
CA THR A 65 14.89 -0.65 -7.45
C THR A 65 14.51 -0.20 -6.05
N ILE A 66 15.40 -0.38 -5.07
CA ILE A 66 15.19 0.08 -3.68
C ILE A 66 16.03 1.32 -3.41
N VAL A 67 15.36 2.40 -3.00
CA VAL A 67 15.97 3.70 -2.74
C VAL A 67 15.69 4.12 -1.30
N GLN A 68 16.73 4.49 -0.55
CA GLN A 68 16.56 5.14 0.73
C GLN A 68 16.20 6.61 0.49
N SER A 69 15.00 7.00 0.86
CA SER A 69 14.53 8.38 0.68
C SER A 69 13.33 8.69 1.55
N ASP A 70 13.27 9.93 2.02
CA ASP A 70 12.02 10.51 2.50
C ASP A 70 11.12 10.84 1.30
N ILE A 71 9.87 10.41 1.35
CA ILE A 71 8.88 10.67 0.30
C ILE A 71 8.65 12.17 0.05
N ALA A 72 8.85 13.01 1.06
CA ALA A 72 8.73 14.45 0.91
C ALA A 72 9.77 15.02 -0.06
N CYS A 73 10.97 14.43 -0.05
CA CYS A 73 12.12 14.85 -0.84
C CYS A 73 12.33 13.99 -2.09
N PHE A 74 11.62 12.86 -2.20
CA PHE A 74 11.77 11.98 -3.35
C PHE A 74 11.21 12.63 -4.61
N GLU A 75 12.07 12.80 -5.62
CA GLU A 75 11.73 13.40 -6.91
C GLU A 75 12.06 12.45 -8.06
N ARG A 76 11.24 12.50 -9.10
CA ARG A 76 11.47 11.80 -10.35
C ARG A 76 10.83 12.59 -11.50
N SER A 77 11.50 12.61 -12.65
CA SER A 77 10.98 13.24 -13.88
C SER A 77 9.78 12.47 -14.44
N GLU A 78 9.87 11.15 -14.45
CA GLU A 78 8.79 10.27 -14.91
C GLU A 78 7.76 10.06 -13.78
N LYS A 79 6.49 10.19 -14.14
CA LYS A 79 5.37 10.01 -13.20
C LYS A 79 5.00 8.53 -13.09
N PHE A 80 4.43 8.16 -11.94
CA PHE A 80 3.98 6.82 -11.68
C PHE A 80 2.53 6.60 -12.15
N ASP A 81 2.28 5.40 -12.67
CA ASP A 81 0.94 4.92 -12.97
C ASP A 81 0.19 4.54 -11.70
N HIS A 82 0.93 3.98 -10.74
CA HIS A 82 0.37 3.49 -9.50
C HIS A 82 1.34 3.72 -8.35
N ILE A 83 0.82 4.18 -7.23
CA ILE A 83 1.51 4.25 -5.95
C ILE A 83 0.81 3.29 -5.00
N VAL A 84 1.57 2.48 -4.29
CA VAL A 84 1.08 1.61 -3.21
C VAL A 84 1.73 2.02 -1.90
N SER A 85 1.01 1.89 -0.80
CA SER A 85 1.57 2.10 0.52
C SER A 85 0.81 1.32 1.59
N ASN A 86 1.58 0.74 2.49
CA ASN A 86 1.11 0.25 3.79
C ASN A 86 1.79 1.10 4.86
N PRO A 87 1.36 2.35 5.05
CA PRO A 87 2.08 3.28 5.90
C PRO A 87 2.05 2.81 7.36
N PRO A 88 3.12 3.07 8.14
CA PRO A 88 3.09 2.81 9.57
C PRO A 88 1.97 3.65 10.21
N TYR A 89 1.16 3.01 11.03
CA TYR A 89 0.06 3.65 11.74
C TYR A 89 0.33 3.63 13.23
N PHE A 90 -0.01 4.73 13.89
CA PHE A 90 0.08 4.83 15.34
C PHE A 90 -1.15 4.19 15.98
N ASN A 91 -0.94 3.09 16.70
CA ASN A 91 -1.84 2.76 17.80
C ASN A 91 -1.56 3.75 18.92
N SER A 92 -2.35 4.79 19.04
CA SER A 92 -2.38 5.69 20.20
C SER A 92 -2.73 4.98 21.52
N SER A 93 -3.01 3.68 21.46
CA SER A 93 -3.45 2.83 22.58
C SER A 93 -2.34 2.00 23.25
N LEU A 94 -1.10 1.99 22.74
CA LEU A 94 -0.01 1.30 23.39
C LEU A 94 1.05 2.31 23.86
N HIS A 95 0.87 2.82 25.09
CA HIS A 95 1.95 3.44 25.86
C HIS A 95 3.10 2.44 25.99
N SER A 96 4.09 2.55 25.11
CA SER A 96 5.37 1.86 25.30
C SER A 96 6.10 2.51 26.49
N PRO A 97 6.64 1.77 27.45
CA PRO A 97 7.25 2.33 28.67
C PRO A 97 8.54 3.14 28.44
N SER A 98 9.03 3.28 27.23
CA SER A 98 10.25 4.06 26.96
C SER A 98 9.94 5.30 26.12
N ALA A 99 10.12 6.48 26.73
CA ALA A 99 9.96 7.79 26.13
C ALA A 99 10.81 7.99 24.86
N GLU A 100 12.01 7.39 24.80
CA GLU A 100 12.93 7.50 23.66
C GLU A 100 12.40 6.81 22.39
N ARG A 101 11.71 5.66 22.53
CA ARG A 101 11.06 4.99 21.39
C ARG A 101 9.83 5.73 20.91
N THR A 102 9.17 6.47 21.78
CA THR A 102 7.99 7.27 21.44
C THR A 102 8.38 8.48 20.59
N VAL A 103 9.47 9.17 20.94
CA VAL A 103 9.99 10.34 20.17
C VAL A 103 10.49 9.89 18.79
N ALA A 104 11.24 8.79 18.69
CA ALA A 104 11.73 8.25 17.42
C ALA A 104 10.57 7.80 16.50
N ARG A 105 9.48 7.29 17.07
CA ARG A 105 8.27 6.91 16.30
C ARG A 105 7.45 8.11 15.84
N HIS A 106 7.41 9.21 16.61
CA HIS A 106 6.72 10.45 16.19
C HIS A 106 7.44 11.16 15.05
N THR A 107 8.76 11.05 14.96
CA THR A 107 9.55 11.62 13.86
C THR A 107 9.57 10.77 12.60
N ALA A 108 9.26 9.46 12.70
CA ALA A 108 9.27 8.53 11.58
C ALA A 108 7.88 8.24 10.98
N SER A 109 6.81 8.89 11.47
CA SER A 109 5.48 8.66 10.94
C SER A 109 5.24 9.45 9.67
N LEU A 110 4.92 8.73 8.62
CA LEU A 110 4.40 9.33 7.40
C LEU A 110 3.04 9.99 7.71
N ASP A 111 3.01 11.32 7.71
CA ASP A 111 1.77 12.09 7.81
C ASP A 111 0.87 11.81 6.59
N PHE A 112 -0.40 11.55 6.82
CA PHE A 112 -1.35 11.27 5.73
C PHE A 112 -1.45 12.43 4.75
N ALA A 113 -1.42 13.67 5.23
CA ALA A 113 -1.40 14.83 4.36
C ALA A 113 -0.13 14.87 3.49
N GLN A 114 1.03 14.48 4.04
CA GLN A 114 2.28 14.37 3.29
C GLN A 114 2.20 13.27 2.24
N LEU A 115 1.66 12.09 2.58
CA LEU A 115 1.46 11.00 1.64
C LEU A 115 0.55 11.41 0.48
N VAL A 116 -0.56 12.09 0.76
CA VAL A 116 -1.50 12.59 -0.25
C VAL A 116 -0.82 13.61 -1.16
N ARG A 117 -0.14 14.62 -0.59
CA ARG A 117 0.59 15.63 -1.39
C ARG A 117 1.65 15.00 -2.28
N SER A 118 2.42 14.07 -1.73
CA SER A 118 3.47 13.36 -2.49
C SER A 118 2.87 12.49 -3.59
N ALA A 119 1.77 11.79 -3.32
CA ALA A 119 1.06 11.02 -4.33
C ALA A 119 0.56 11.91 -5.47
N CYS A 120 -0.05 13.06 -5.17
CA CYS A 120 -0.48 14.01 -6.20
C CYS A 120 0.69 14.54 -7.05
N ARG A 121 1.84 14.76 -6.41
CA ARG A 121 3.06 15.23 -7.09
C ARG A 121 3.67 14.15 -8.00
N LEU A 122 3.65 12.90 -7.59
CA LEU A 122 4.34 11.80 -8.25
C LEU A 122 3.47 11.01 -9.24
N LEU A 123 2.16 11.01 -9.09
CA LEU A 123 1.24 10.35 -10.02
C LEU A 123 1.10 11.11 -11.34
N ARG A 124 0.92 10.37 -12.44
CA ARG A 124 0.39 10.96 -13.68
C ARG A 124 -1.11 11.22 -13.57
N LYS A 125 -1.66 12.03 -14.46
CA LYS A 125 -3.13 12.17 -14.59
C LYS A 125 -3.75 10.80 -14.86
N GLY A 126 -4.80 10.46 -14.11
CA GLY A 126 -5.43 9.15 -14.13
C GLY A 126 -4.68 8.05 -13.34
N GLY A 127 -3.50 8.36 -12.81
CA GLY A 127 -2.74 7.45 -11.94
C GLY A 127 -3.45 7.19 -10.62
N ARG A 128 -3.04 6.16 -9.90
CA ARG A 128 -3.75 5.65 -8.73
C ARG A 128 -2.86 5.58 -7.49
N LEU A 129 -3.48 5.79 -6.34
CA LEU A 129 -2.90 5.52 -5.03
C LEU A 129 -3.71 4.41 -4.35
N SER A 130 -3.06 3.31 -3.97
CA SER A 130 -3.65 2.26 -3.14
C SER A 130 -3.01 2.26 -1.76
N VAL A 131 -3.85 2.30 -0.73
CA VAL A 131 -3.41 2.25 0.66
C VAL A 131 -4.19 1.20 1.43
N ILE A 132 -3.52 0.57 2.41
CA ILE A 132 -4.15 -0.27 3.41
C ILE A 132 -3.96 0.36 4.79
N LEU A 133 -5.05 0.53 5.53
CA LEU A 133 -5.04 1.16 6.85
C LEU A 133 -5.92 0.40 7.84
N PRO A 134 -5.68 0.52 9.16
CA PRO A 134 -6.69 0.19 10.15
C PRO A 134 -7.99 0.93 9.85
N THR A 135 -9.12 0.27 10.02
CA THR A 135 -10.43 0.83 9.67
C THR A 135 -10.72 2.16 10.40
N ASN A 136 -10.25 2.28 11.64
CA ASN A 136 -10.37 3.52 12.42
C ASN A 136 -9.54 4.69 11.86
N GLU A 137 -8.48 4.43 11.07
CA GLU A 137 -7.64 5.45 10.44
C GLU A 137 -8.10 5.79 9.01
N ALA A 138 -8.84 4.88 8.38
CA ALA A 138 -9.26 5.02 6.98
C ALA A 138 -10.08 6.31 6.72
N TRP A 139 -10.92 6.73 7.67
CA TRP A 139 -11.71 7.95 7.56
C TRP A 139 -10.84 9.21 7.60
N ARG A 140 -9.78 9.22 8.43
CA ARG A 140 -8.83 10.34 8.51
C ARG A 140 -8.07 10.48 7.20
N PHE A 141 -7.60 9.36 6.64
CA PHE A 141 -6.94 9.36 5.34
C PHE A 141 -7.86 9.88 4.23
N ARG A 142 -9.13 9.46 4.22
CA ARG A 142 -10.12 9.96 3.26
C ARG A 142 -10.36 11.46 3.39
N PHE A 143 -10.33 11.98 4.61
CA PHE A 143 -10.44 13.41 4.86
C PHE A 143 -9.25 14.18 4.27
N GLU A 144 -8.03 13.70 4.48
CA GLU A 144 -6.82 14.30 3.90
C GLU A 144 -6.78 14.20 2.37
N ALA A 145 -7.31 13.12 1.80
CA ALA A 145 -7.37 12.92 0.36
C ALA A 145 -8.46 13.76 -0.33
N PHE A 146 -9.44 14.27 0.44
CA PHE A 146 -10.58 15.01 -0.09
C PHE A 146 -10.13 16.27 -0.85
N GLY A 147 -10.68 16.48 -2.05
CA GLY A 147 -10.30 17.59 -2.92
C GLY A 147 -8.98 17.41 -3.70
N HIS A 148 -8.22 16.36 -3.42
CA HIS A 148 -6.94 16.05 -4.07
C HIS A 148 -6.98 14.78 -4.90
N LEU A 149 -7.56 13.72 -4.32
CA LEU A 149 -7.67 12.40 -4.93
C LEU A 149 -9.10 11.88 -4.78
N HIS A 150 -9.60 11.19 -5.79
CA HIS A 150 -10.97 10.68 -5.80
C HIS A 150 -11.02 9.18 -5.48
N LEU A 151 -11.75 8.81 -4.43
CA LEU A 151 -11.94 7.42 -4.04
C LEU A 151 -12.64 6.65 -5.15
N ARG A 152 -12.03 5.54 -5.60
CA ARG A 152 -12.55 4.65 -6.65
C ARG A 152 -13.06 3.35 -6.08
N ARG A 153 -12.38 2.88 -5.03
CA ARG A 153 -12.71 1.61 -4.41
C ARG A 153 -12.40 1.65 -2.92
N LEU A 154 -13.26 0.99 -2.16
CA LEU A 154 -13.07 0.74 -0.75
C LEU A 154 -13.43 -0.73 -0.49
N THR A 155 -12.53 -1.46 0.17
CA THR A 155 -12.78 -2.84 0.57
C THR A 155 -12.47 -2.98 2.07
N ASP A 156 -13.50 -3.26 2.84
CA ASP A 156 -13.35 -3.58 4.25
C ASP A 156 -12.90 -5.03 4.43
N VAL A 157 -11.84 -5.24 5.22
CA VAL A 157 -11.29 -6.56 5.48
C VAL A 157 -11.73 -7.02 6.87
N VAL A 158 -12.42 -8.13 6.90
CA VAL A 158 -12.96 -8.78 8.09
C VAL A 158 -12.18 -10.07 8.35
N THR A 159 -11.64 -10.22 9.56
CA THR A 159 -10.84 -11.40 9.90
C THR A 159 -11.66 -12.67 9.92
N LYS A 160 -12.88 -12.63 10.46
CA LYS A 160 -13.80 -13.76 10.53
C LYS A 160 -15.21 -13.32 10.14
N GLU A 161 -15.92 -14.19 9.43
CA GLU A 161 -17.31 -13.98 9.03
C GLU A 161 -18.17 -13.46 10.20
N GLY A 162 -18.96 -12.41 9.92
CA GLY A 162 -19.78 -11.74 10.93
C GLY A 162 -19.02 -10.80 11.87
N GLY A 163 -17.70 -10.70 11.77
CA GLY A 163 -16.88 -9.79 12.57
C GLY A 163 -16.88 -8.35 12.06
N ALA A 164 -16.34 -7.43 12.85
CA ALA A 164 -16.12 -6.05 12.44
C ALA A 164 -14.87 -5.93 11.54
N PRO A 165 -14.86 -4.98 10.57
CA PRO A 165 -13.69 -4.69 9.76
C PRO A 165 -12.48 -4.28 10.62
N GLN A 166 -11.32 -4.85 10.32
CA GLN A 166 -10.06 -4.54 11.01
C GLN A 166 -9.13 -3.67 10.15
N ARG A 167 -9.21 -3.82 8.84
CA ARG A 167 -8.44 -3.08 7.84
C ARG A 167 -9.38 -2.60 6.74
N THR A 168 -9.00 -1.50 6.12
CA THR A 168 -9.70 -0.98 4.95
C THR A 168 -8.67 -0.73 3.85
N LEU A 169 -8.91 -1.34 2.71
CA LEU A 169 -8.17 -1.11 1.47
C LEU A 169 -8.86 -0.01 0.69
N MET A 170 -8.12 0.98 0.25
CA MET A 170 -8.66 2.10 -0.51
C MET A 170 -7.83 2.32 -1.78
N GLU A 171 -8.50 2.50 -2.90
CA GLU A 171 -7.90 2.96 -4.15
C GLU A 171 -8.45 4.34 -4.48
N PHE A 172 -7.55 5.28 -4.62
CA PHE A 172 -7.84 6.64 -5.07
C PHE A 172 -7.29 6.86 -6.48
N GLN A 173 -7.81 7.84 -7.19
CA GLN A 173 -7.34 8.24 -8.51
C GLN A 173 -7.10 9.76 -8.58
N LEU A 174 -6.00 10.15 -9.21
CA LEU A 174 -5.72 11.54 -9.56
C LEU A 174 -6.48 11.88 -10.84
N THR A 175 -7.69 12.43 -10.69
CA THR A 175 -8.60 12.76 -11.80
C THR A 175 -9.45 13.98 -11.45
N GLU A 176 -9.98 14.65 -12.45
CA GLU A 176 -10.93 15.76 -12.28
C GLU A 176 -12.39 15.27 -12.10
N SER A 177 -12.66 14.02 -12.46
CA SER A 177 -14.00 13.43 -12.32
C SER A 177 -14.18 12.80 -10.94
N THR A 178 -15.35 12.97 -10.34
CA THR A 178 -15.72 12.35 -9.07
C THR A 178 -16.55 11.09 -9.34
N PRO A 179 -15.93 9.92 -9.51
CA PRO A 179 -16.66 8.69 -9.74
C PRO A 179 -17.34 8.21 -8.47
N MET A 180 -18.41 7.48 -8.63
CA MET A 180 -19.01 6.75 -7.51
C MET A 180 -18.08 5.61 -7.07
N PRO A 181 -17.63 5.55 -5.80
CA PRO A 181 -16.73 4.50 -5.34
C PRO A 181 -17.44 3.15 -5.28
N ARG A 182 -16.71 2.08 -5.62
CA ARG A 182 -17.16 0.71 -5.41
C ARG A 182 -16.78 0.28 -4.00
N CYS A 183 -17.78 -0.10 -3.19
CA CYS A 183 -17.56 -0.63 -1.85
C CYS A 183 -17.77 -2.15 -1.85
N SER A 184 -16.92 -2.88 -1.11
CA SER A 184 -16.98 -4.34 -0.94
C SER A 184 -16.44 -4.75 0.42
N THR A 185 -16.66 -6.00 0.79
CA THR A 185 -16.07 -6.63 1.97
C THR A 185 -15.27 -7.85 1.54
N LEU A 186 -14.10 -8.05 2.14
CA LEU A 186 -13.27 -9.25 2.02
C LEU A 186 -13.22 -9.93 3.38
N THR A 187 -13.77 -11.12 3.48
CA THR A 187 -13.67 -11.97 4.66
C THR A 187 -12.47 -12.90 4.52
N ILE A 188 -11.61 -12.99 5.54
CA ILE A 188 -10.45 -13.89 5.53
C ILE A 188 -10.87 -15.30 5.89
N HIS A 189 -11.58 -15.48 6.99
CA HIS A 189 -12.01 -16.80 7.49
C HIS A 189 -13.54 -16.91 7.53
N ASN A 190 -14.03 -18.02 7.09
CA ASN A 190 -15.43 -18.43 7.26
C ASN A 190 -15.76 -18.67 8.73
N ALA A 191 -17.04 -18.92 9.04
CA ALA A 191 -17.50 -19.19 10.40
C ALA A 191 -16.83 -20.44 11.03
N ASP A 192 -16.50 -21.45 10.22
CA ASP A 192 -15.83 -22.68 10.61
C ASP A 192 -14.30 -22.56 10.80
N GLY A 193 -13.74 -21.39 10.45
CA GLY A 193 -12.29 -21.10 10.57
C GLY A 193 -11.49 -21.42 9.30
N SER A 194 -12.08 -22.00 8.26
CA SER A 194 -11.44 -22.17 6.98
C SER A 194 -11.22 -20.79 6.29
N TYR A 195 -10.26 -20.71 5.35
CA TYR A 195 -10.13 -19.51 4.54
C TYR A 195 -11.30 -19.38 3.55
N SER A 196 -11.83 -18.17 3.37
CA SER A 196 -12.86 -17.90 2.39
C SER A 196 -12.33 -18.09 0.96
N GLU A 197 -13.20 -18.45 0.03
CA GLU A 197 -12.85 -18.61 -1.39
C GLU A 197 -12.28 -17.30 -1.98
N ASP A 198 -12.88 -16.16 -1.64
CA ASP A 198 -12.42 -14.85 -2.09
C ASP A 198 -11.00 -14.56 -1.63
N TYR A 199 -10.67 -14.86 -0.36
CA TYR A 199 -9.33 -14.66 0.18
C TYR A 199 -8.32 -15.63 -0.44
N GLN A 200 -8.66 -16.92 -0.57
CA GLN A 200 -7.81 -17.90 -1.24
C GLN A 200 -7.54 -17.49 -2.69
N HIS A 201 -8.57 -17.13 -3.43
CA HIS A 201 -8.46 -16.68 -4.83
C HIS A 201 -7.57 -15.44 -4.98
N LEU A 202 -7.58 -14.58 -3.95
CA LEU A 202 -6.79 -13.35 -3.92
C LEU A 202 -5.32 -13.62 -3.65
N THR A 203 -5.01 -14.62 -2.83
CA THR A 203 -3.68 -14.80 -2.23
C THR A 203 -2.97 -16.08 -2.63
N ASN A 204 -3.60 -16.97 -3.40
CA ASN A 204 -3.07 -18.28 -3.79
C ASN A 204 -1.70 -18.22 -4.48
N ASP A 205 -1.38 -17.11 -5.16
CA ASP A 205 -0.09 -16.94 -5.84
C ASP A 205 1.06 -16.66 -4.85
N PHE A 206 0.75 -16.36 -3.57
CA PHE A 206 1.73 -15.96 -2.56
C PHE A 206 1.87 -16.96 -1.41
N TYR A 207 0.92 -17.87 -1.24
CA TYR A 207 0.94 -18.88 -0.20
C TYR A 207 1.27 -20.24 -0.79
N LEU A 208 2.13 -20.99 -0.09
CA LEU A 208 2.50 -22.35 -0.49
C LEU A 208 1.39 -23.37 -0.23
N LYS A 209 0.55 -23.11 0.78
CA LYS A 209 -0.60 -23.95 1.17
C LYS A 209 -1.65 -23.07 1.84
N PHE A 210 -2.91 -23.40 1.61
CA PHE A 210 -4.07 -22.95 2.36
C PHE A 210 -4.59 -24.06 3.26
#